data_ce0ee5c688834de14d602f4764b766d2
#
_entry.id   ce0ee5c688834de14d602f4764b766d2
#
_cell.length_a   1.000
_cell.length_b   1.000
_cell.length_c   1.000
_cell.angle_alpha   90.00
_cell.angle_beta   90.00
_cell.angle_gamma   90.00
#
_symmetry.space_group_name_H-M   'P 1'
#
loop_
_entity.id
_entity.type
_entity.pdbx_description
1 polymer ?
#
loop_
_entity_poly.entity_id
_entity_poly.type
_entity_poly.pdbx_seq_one_letter_code
_entity_poly.pdbx_strand_id
1 'polypeptide(L)'
;FDISNPRAKYGNLLPKEAAMKGLIFYEGYRDHIMKLAEDRYGKINGTIRYSNLLRSEHIPLNIFAPMEQNPNGAGNLFNDIISGGIAIIEGIHIEHPREYNPDKYLKDRSSFDTFISYKSTSGLRGGIGIEVKYTEGGYKIGSKENDHIDDPDHQYFKVSKASGYFHNPDPKIFKGDHLRQIWRNHILGAAMIDDGDLVIFHHIHL
;
A
#
# COMPACT_ATOMS: atom_id res chain seq x y z
N PHE A 1 -1.62 -28.19 -9.17
CA PHE A 1 -0.38 -27.38 -9.30
C PHE A 1 0.36 -27.79 -10.56
N ASP A 2 0.81 -26.83 -11.35
CA ASP A 2 1.65 -27.10 -12.53
C ASP A 2 3.12 -27.22 -12.10
N ILE A 3 3.53 -28.46 -11.80
CA ILE A 3 4.90 -28.78 -11.35
C ILE A 3 5.93 -28.71 -12.47
N SER A 4 5.51 -28.59 -13.73
CA SER A 4 6.42 -28.46 -14.89
C SER A 4 7.03 -27.04 -14.97
N ASN A 5 6.42 -26.05 -14.34
CA ASN A 5 6.90 -24.67 -14.30
C ASN A 5 7.99 -24.51 -13.23
N PRO A 6 9.23 -24.14 -13.58
CA PRO A 6 10.30 -23.89 -12.59
C PRO A 6 9.94 -22.89 -11.49
N ARG A 7 8.99 -21.97 -11.76
CA ARG A 7 8.48 -21.00 -10.79
C ARG A 7 7.47 -21.60 -9.81
N ALA A 8 6.95 -22.80 -10.08
CA ALA A 8 6.03 -23.54 -9.21
C ALA A 8 6.75 -24.43 -8.19
N LYS A 9 8.05 -24.25 -7.99
CA LYS A 9 8.91 -25.06 -7.11
C LYS A 9 8.31 -25.32 -5.71
N TYR A 10 7.54 -24.38 -5.19
CA TYR A 10 6.93 -24.45 -3.87
C TYR A 10 5.44 -24.80 -3.89
N GLY A 11 4.89 -25.23 -5.05
CA GLY A 11 3.45 -25.47 -5.19
C GLY A 11 2.58 -24.20 -5.07
N ASN A 12 3.19 -23.04 -5.29
CA ASN A 12 2.59 -21.74 -5.09
C ASN A 12 1.82 -21.19 -6.30
N LEU A 13 1.78 -21.91 -7.41
CA LEU A 13 1.06 -21.48 -8.61
C LEU A 13 -0.26 -22.21 -8.76
N LEU A 14 -1.34 -21.46 -8.86
CA LEU A 14 -2.63 -22.00 -9.28
C LEU A 14 -2.59 -22.43 -10.75
N PRO A 15 -3.34 -23.49 -11.14
CA PRO A 15 -3.63 -23.78 -12.54
C PRO A 15 -4.26 -22.56 -13.22
N LYS A 16 -4.00 -22.40 -14.53
CA LYS A 16 -4.49 -21.26 -15.31
C LYS A 16 -5.99 -21.04 -15.17
N GLU A 17 -6.78 -22.11 -15.24
CA GLU A 17 -8.24 -22.04 -15.11
C GLU A 17 -8.67 -21.54 -13.72
N ALA A 18 -7.99 -21.98 -12.67
CA ALA A 18 -8.25 -21.54 -11.31
C ALA A 18 -7.89 -20.05 -11.12
N ALA A 19 -6.77 -19.63 -11.70
CA ALA A 19 -6.36 -18.22 -11.70
C ALA A 19 -7.37 -17.33 -12.46
N MET A 20 -7.86 -17.80 -13.62
CA MET A 20 -8.89 -17.07 -14.38
C MET A 20 -10.24 -16.97 -13.66
N LYS A 21 -10.55 -17.94 -12.80
CA LYS A 21 -11.74 -17.90 -11.92
C LYS A 21 -11.52 -17.08 -10.65
N GLY A 22 -10.36 -16.45 -10.50
CA GLY A 22 -10.03 -15.64 -9.31
C GLY A 22 -9.95 -16.44 -8.02
N LEU A 23 -9.57 -17.75 -8.08
CA LEU A 23 -9.52 -18.59 -6.86
C LEU A 23 -8.43 -18.18 -5.86
N ILE A 24 -7.59 -17.22 -6.21
CA ILE A 24 -6.66 -16.56 -5.28
C ILE A 24 -7.38 -15.60 -4.33
N PHE A 25 -8.59 -15.20 -4.68
CA PHE A 25 -9.39 -14.24 -3.90
C PHE A 25 -10.40 -14.95 -2.99
N TYR A 26 -10.67 -14.31 -1.85
CA TYR A 26 -11.58 -14.83 -0.83
C TYR A 26 -12.99 -15.05 -1.41
N GLU A 27 -13.53 -16.23 -1.22
CA GLU A 27 -14.75 -16.71 -1.88
C GLU A 27 -15.96 -15.82 -1.64
N GLY A 28 -16.16 -15.38 -0.38
CA GLY A 28 -17.34 -14.59 0.00
C GLY A 28 -17.41 -13.21 -0.66
N TYR A 29 -16.29 -12.69 -1.18
CA TYR A 29 -16.19 -11.37 -1.81
C TYR A 29 -15.51 -11.42 -3.17
N ARG A 30 -15.35 -12.60 -3.76
CA ARG A 30 -14.53 -12.83 -4.95
C ARG A 30 -14.89 -11.90 -6.12
N ASP A 31 -16.17 -11.78 -6.45
CA ASP A 31 -16.61 -10.95 -7.58
C ASP A 31 -16.26 -9.47 -7.37
N HIS A 32 -16.43 -8.97 -6.16
CA HIS A 32 -16.06 -7.61 -5.80
C HIS A 32 -14.54 -7.41 -5.89
N ILE A 33 -13.76 -8.33 -5.31
CA ILE A 33 -12.30 -8.29 -5.34
C ILE A 33 -11.77 -8.39 -6.77
N MET A 34 -12.34 -9.29 -7.59
CA MET A 34 -11.96 -9.43 -9.00
C MET A 34 -12.15 -8.13 -9.77
N LYS A 35 -13.28 -7.44 -9.56
CA LYS A 35 -13.55 -6.15 -10.19
C LYS A 35 -12.50 -5.10 -9.82
N LEU A 36 -12.16 -4.98 -8.53
CA LEU A 36 -11.13 -4.06 -8.07
C LEU A 36 -9.74 -4.42 -8.63
N ALA A 37 -9.41 -5.72 -8.65
CA ALA A 37 -8.15 -6.20 -9.19
C ALA A 37 -8.04 -5.94 -10.70
N GLU A 38 -9.12 -6.14 -11.47
CA GLU A 38 -9.14 -5.84 -12.91
C GLU A 38 -9.04 -4.34 -13.18
N ASP A 39 -9.72 -3.53 -12.40
CA ASP A 39 -9.65 -2.07 -12.50
C ASP A 39 -8.23 -1.56 -12.22
N ARG A 40 -7.54 -2.18 -11.28
CA ARG A 40 -6.18 -1.76 -10.88
C ARG A 40 -5.08 -2.34 -11.78
N TYR A 41 -5.16 -3.61 -12.09
CA TYR A 41 -4.07 -4.38 -12.72
C TYR A 41 -4.39 -4.89 -14.12
N GLY A 42 -5.60 -4.65 -14.60
CA GLY A 42 -6.09 -5.16 -15.87
C GLY A 42 -6.65 -6.58 -15.78
N LYS A 43 -7.23 -7.04 -16.90
CA LYS A 43 -7.98 -8.29 -16.99
C LYS A 43 -7.30 -9.48 -16.33
N ILE A 44 -8.08 -10.25 -15.59
CA ILE A 44 -7.67 -11.54 -15.04
C ILE A 44 -7.59 -12.55 -16.20
N ASN A 45 -6.37 -12.95 -16.54
CA ASN A 45 -6.08 -13.75 -17.74
C ASN A 45 -5.20 -14.97 -17.45
N GLY A 46 -5.15 -15.42 -16.19
CA GLY A 46 -4.34 -16.56 -15.77
C GLY A 46 -2.83 -16.35 -15.85
N THR A 47 -2.38 -15.10 -15.88
CA THR A 47 -0.95 -14.77 -15.79
C THR A 47 -0.39 -15.08 -14.42
N ILE A 48 0.95 -15.03 -14.31
CA ILE A 48 1.68 -15.23 -13.06
C ILE A 48 1.20 -14.31 -11.93
N ARG A 49 0.69 -13.12 -12.26
CA ARG A 49 0.11 -12.21 -11.28
C ARG A 49 -1.04 -12.85 -10.52
N TYR A 50 -2.00 -13.46 -11.22
CA TYR A 50 -3.21 -14.03 -10.62
C TYR A 50 -3.10 -15.51 -10.26
N SER A 51 -1.97 -16.15 -10.57
CA SER A 51 -1.73 -17.55 -10.23
C SER A 51 -0.78 -17.74 -9.05
N ASN A 52 0.10 -16.77 -8.78
CA ASN A 52 1.12 -16.92 -7.74
C ASN A 52 0.60 -16.50 -6.36
N LEU A 53 0.37 -17.50 -5.50
CA LEU A 53 -0.13 -17.33 -4.14
C LEU A 53 0.84 -16.60 -3.19
N LEU A 54 2.11 -16.43 -3.60
CA LEU A 54 3.13 -15.77 -2.77
C LEU A 54 3.27 -14.26 -3.06
N ARG A 55 2.42 -13.71 -3.91
CA ARG A 55 2.47 -12.26 -4.19
C ARG A 55 1.76 -11.47 -3.11
N SER A 56 2.44 -10.49 -2.51
CA SER A 56 1.87 -9.63 -1.48
C SER A 56 0.70 -8.77 -1.99
N GLU A 57 0.68 -8.39 -3.28
CA GLU A 57 -0.36 -7.55 -3.88
C GLU A 57 -1.79 -8.13 -3.78
N HIS A 58 -1.94 -9.43 -3.48
CA HIS A 58 -3.26 -10.05 -3.26
C HIS A 58 -3.76 -9.93 -1.82
N ILE A 59 -2.88 -9.69 -0.87
CA ILE A 59 -3.23 -9.57 0.55
C ILE A 59 -4.08 -8.33 0.79
N PRO A 60 -3.69 -7.12 0.33
CA PRO A 60 -4.54 -5.93 0.42
C PRO A 60 -5.93 -6.15 -0.15
N LEU A 61 -6.03 -6.77 -1.32
CA LEU A 61 -7.31 -7.07 -1.97
C LEU A 61 -8.17 -8.03 -1.13
N ASN A 62 -7.57 -9.09 -0.57
CA ASN A 62 -8.31 -10.09 0.20
C ASN A 62 -8.73 -9.60 1.59
N ILE A 63 -7.96 -8.70 2.21
CA ILE A 63 -8.23 -8.19 3.55
C ILE A 63 -9.09 -6.93 3.51
N PHE A 64 -8.71 -5.95 2.69
CA PHE A 64 -9.28 -4.61 2.80
C PHE A 64 -10.44 -4.35 1.82
N ALA A 65 -10.47 -5.01 0.64
CA ALA A 65 -11.61 -4.85 -0.26
C ALA A 65 -12.96 -5.29 0.36
N PRO A 66 -13.05 -6.38 1.13
CA PRO A 66 -14.28 -6.72 1.86
C PRO A 66 -14.73 -5.65 2.86
N MET A 67 -13.80 -4.87 3.42
CA MET A 67 -14.11 -3.83 4.41
C MET A 67 -14.85 -2.63 3.78
N GLU A 68 -14.73 -2.42 2.47
CA GLU A 68 -15.52 -1.40 1.76
C GLU A 68 -17.03 -1.63 1.89
N GLN A 69 -17.44 -2.90 2.05
CA GLN A 69 -18.84 -3.26 2.22
C GLN A 69 -19.32 -3.18 3.67
N ASN A 70 -18.39 -3.00 4.61
CA ASN A 70 -18.69 -2.82 6.04
C ASN A 70 -17.81 -1.73 6.67
N PRO A 71 -17.97 -0.46 6.27
CA PRO A 71 -17.11 0.62 6.76
C PRO A 71 -17.22 0.85 8.27
N ASN A 72 -18.38 0.57 8.88
CA ASN A 72 -18.53 0.66 10.34
C ASN A 72 -17.70 -0.40 11.06
N GLY A 73 -17.73 -1.64 10.57
CA GLY A 73 -16.88 -2.71 11.10
C GLY A 73 -15.40 -2.42 10.96
N ALA A 74 -15.00 -1.87 9.81
CA ALA A 74 -13.63 -1.40 9.58
C ALA A 74 -13.25 -0.28 10.56
N GLY A 75 -14.12 0.72 10.75
CA GLY A 75 -13.90 1.80 11.71
C GLY A 75 -13.68 1.31 13.14
N ASN A 76 -14.48 0.35 13.60
CA ASN A 76 -14.31 -0.26 14.93
C ASN A 76 -12.96 -0.96 15.05
N LEU A 77 -12.59 -1.80 14.07
CA LEU A 77 -11.31 -2.52 14.05
C LEU A 77 -10.13 -1.54 14.13
N PHE A 78 -10.13 -0.50 13.28
CA PHE A 78 -9.03 0.46 13.27
C PHE A 78 -9.01 1.35 14.51
N ASN A 79 -10.13 1.63 15.15
CA ASN A 79 -10.16 2.32 16.44
C ASN A 79 -9.43 1.55 17.55
N ASP A 80 -9.50 0.21 17.52
CA ASP A 80 -8.74 -0.63 18.44
C ASP A 80 -7.23 -0.61 18.16
N ILE A 81 -6.83 -0.42 16.88
CA ILE A 81 -5.41 -0.46 16.45
C ILE A 81 -4.72 0.89 16.67
N ILE A 82 -5.37 2.01 16.32
CA ILE A 82 -4.74 3.35 16.30
C ILE A 82 -5.11 4.23 17.49
N SER A 83 -5.51 3.66 18.61
CA SER A 83 -5.88 4.40 19.82
C SER A 83 -7.13 5.28 19.68
N GLY A 84 -8.04 4.90 18.81
CA GLY A 84 -9.34 5.54 18.65
C GLY A 84 -9.34 6.79 17.79
N GLY A 85 -10.48 7.43 17.76
CA GLY A 85 -10.66 8.71 17.09
C GLY A 85 -11.25 8.64 15.69
N ILE A 86 -11.55 7.47 15.13
CA ILE A 86 -12.29 7.33 13.87
C ILE A 86 -13.79 7.43 14.15
N ALA A 87 -14.43 8.41 13.54
CA ALA A 87 -15.90 8.51 13.55
C ALA A 87 -16.51 7.81 12.32
N ILE A 88 -15.93 8.02 11.14
CA ILE A 88 -16.45 7.50 9.87
C ILE A 88 -15.27 7.15 8.96
N ILE A 89 -15.29 5.94 8.39
CA ILE A 89 -14.45 5.59 7.23
C ILE A 89 -15.08 6.22 5.99
N GLU A 90 -14.33 7.05 5.27
CA GLU A 90 -14.78 7.72 4.05
C GLU A 90 -14.43 6.92 2.79
N GLY A 91 -13.33 6.16 2.83
CA GLY A 91 -12.91 5.31 1.71
C GLY A 91 -11.79 4.35 2.09
N ILE A 92 -11.73 3.24 1.34
CA ILE A 92 -10.67 2.25 1.39
C ILE A 92 -10.13 2.11 -0.03
N HIS A 93 -8.85 2.39 -0.23
CA HIS A 93 -8.25 2.50 -1.55
C HIS A 93 -7.05 1.54 -1.66
N ILE A 94 -7.11 0.63 -2.63
CA ILE A 94 -5.99 -0.25 -2.95
C ILE A 94 -4.99 0.52 -3.81
N GLU A 95 -3.72 0.52 -3.39
CA GLU A 95 -2.61 1.27 -4.02
C GLU A 95 -2.92 2.77 -4.20
N HIS A 96 -2.76 3.54 -3.12
CA HIS A 96 -3.02 4.97 -3.11
C HIS A 96 -1.76 5.79 -2.73
N PRO A 97 -1.50 6.92 -3.39
CA PRO A 97 -2.22 7.49 -4.54
C PRO A 97 -2.11 6.60 -5.79
N ARG A 98 -3.20 6.53 -6.53
CA ARG A 98 -3.29 5.65 -7.71
C ARG A 98 -2.49 6.19 -8.90
N GLU A 99 -2.51 7.51 -9.07
CA GLU A 99 -1.91 8.17 -10.20
C GLU A 99 -0.71 9.02 -9.78
N TYR A 100 0.32 9.01 -10.62
CA TYR A 100 1.45 9.91 -10.47
C TYR A 100 0.99 11.35 -10.73
N ASN A 101 1.22 12.21 -9.73
CA ASN A 101 1.08 13.66 -9.89
C ASN A 101 2.45 14.32 -9.63
N PRO A 102 3.06 14.97 -10.66
CA PRO A 102 4.36 15.60 -10.52
C PRO A 102 4.38 16.80 -9.56
N ASP A 103 3.20 17.34 -9.24
CA ASP A 103 3.05 18.53 -8.40
C ASP A 103 2.68 18.21 -6.96
N LYS A 104 2.37 16.93 -6.65
CA LYS A 104 1.93 16.51 -5.32
C LYS A 104 2.89 15.54 -4.64
N TYR A 105 2.87 15.56 -3.32
CA TYR A 105 3.52 14.60 -2.41
C TYR A 105 5.03 14.49 -2.66
N LEU A 106 5.50 13.27 -2.89
CA LEU A 106 6.93 12.98 -3.10
C LEU A 106 7.39 13.20 -4.54
N LYS A 107 6.48 13.58 -5.45
CA LYS A 107 6.73 13.77 -6.89
C LYS A 107 7.31 12.52 -7.57
N ASP A 108 6.89 11.36 -7.08
CA ASP A 108 7.25 10.06 -7.63
C ASP A 108 6.02 9.14 -7.68
N ARG A 109 6.24 7.84 -7.82
CA ARG A 109 5.17 6.82 -7.84
C ARG A 109 5.03 6.07 -6.52
N SER A 110 5.42 6.68 -5.41
CA SER A 110 5.20 6.09 -4.09
C SER A 110 3.70 5.96 -3.82
N SER A 111 3.30 4.80 -3.35
CA SER A 111 1.92 4.49 -2.96
C SER A 111 1.92 3.55 -1.77
N PHE A 112 0.87 3.61 -0.96
CA PHE A 112 0.55 2.58 0.03
C PHE A 112 -0.13 1.40 -0.66
N ASP A 113 0.09 0.19 -0.20
CA ASP A 113 -0.65 -0.99 -0.68
C ASP A 113 -2.15 -0.84 -0.40
N THR A 114 -2.50 -0.25 0.74
CA THR A 114 -3.87 0.19 1.06
C THR A 114 -3.83 1.53 1.77
N PHE A 115 -4.80 2.37 1.46
CA PHE A 115 -5.01 3.64 2.15
C PHE A 115 -6.47 3.76 2.61
N ILE A 116 -6.66 4.10 3.88
CA ILE A 116 -7.98 4.30 4.47
C ILE A 116 -8.14 5.77 4.81
N SER A 117 -9.06 6.44 4.15
CA SER A 117 -9.46 7.80 4.48
C SER A 117 -10.60 7.81 5.49
N TYR A 118 -10.52 8.69 6.48
CA TYR A 118 -11.52 8.76 7.54
C TYR A 118 -11.72 10.19 8.06
N LYS A 119 -12.88 10.42 8.70
CA LYS A 119 -13.09 11.54 9.61
C LYS A 119 -12.90 11.11 11.05
N SER A 120 -12.16 11.90 11.80
CA SER A 120 -12.01 11.71 13.24
C SER A 120 -13.27 12.16 13.99
N THR A 121 -13.36 11.78 15.26
CA THR A 121 -14.43 12.23 16.18
C THR A 121 -14.42 13.76 16.39
N SER A 122 -13.30 14.43 16.13
CA SER A 122 -13.17 15.89 16.11
C SER A 122 -13.45 16.51 14.74
N GLY A 123 -13.87 15.74 13.75
CA GLY A 123 -14.20 16.19 12.40
C GLY A 123 -13.00 16.42 11.49
N LEU A 124 -11.79 16.10 11.92
CA LEU A 124 -10.57 16.26 11.13
C LEU A 124 -10.41 15.12 10.11
N ARG A 125 -9.82 15.43 8.95
CA ARG A 125 -9.49 14.42 7.94
C ARG A 125 -8.27 13.62 8.36
N GLY A 126 -8.40 12.29 8.40
CA GLY A 126 -7.33 11.37 8.72
C GLY A 126 -7.08 10.36 7.63
N GLY A 127 -5.89 9.79 7.63
CA GLY A 127 -5.47 8.72 6.74
C GLY A 127 -4.69 7.62 7.48
N ILE A 128 -4.90 6.37 7.06
CA ILE A 128 -4.11 5.22 7.49
C ILE A 128 -3.47 4.64 6.25
N GLY A 129 -2.14 4.79 6.11
CA GLY A 129 -1.36 4.13 5.08
C GLY A 129 -0.92 2.75 5.54
N ILE A 130 -1.17 1.73 4.74
CA ILE A 130 -0.85 0.34 5.07
C ILE A 130 0.10 -0.22 4.01
N GLU A 131 1.19 -0.78 4.47
CA GLU A 131 2.18 -1.53 3.69
C GLU A 131 2.12 -2.99 4.08
N VAL A 132 2.09 -3.88 3.08
CA VAL A 132 2.01 -5.33 3.30
C VAL A 132 3.26 -6.02 2.77
N LYS A 133 3.92 -6.80 3.60
CA LYS A 133 5.02 -7.68 3.22
C LYS A 133 4.65 -9.12 3.52
N TYR A 134 4.93 -10.00 2.58
CA TYR A 134 4.64 -11.42 2.73
C TYR A 134 5.90 -12.28 2.59
N THR A 135 6.33 -12.50 1.36
CA THR A 135 7.50 -13.35 1.08
C THR A 135 8.61 -12.60 0.37
N GLU A 136 8.36 -11.34 0.03
CA GLU A 136 9.33 -10.52 -0.67
C GLU A 136 10.49 -10.15 0.28
N GLY A 137 11.71 -10.50 -0.14
CA GLY A 137 12.90 -9.88 0.42
C GLY A 137 13.02 -8.42 -0.03
N GLY A 138 13.95 -7.67 0.52
CA GLY A 138 14.26 -6.33 0.07
C GLY A 138 14.53 -6.30 -1.44
N TYR A 139 14.15 -5.23 -2.11
CA TYR A 139 14.45 -5.02 -3.52
C TYR A 139 15.61 -4.03 -3.68
N LYS A 140 16.39 -4.24 -4.74
CA LYS A 140 17.50 -3.33 -5.06
C LYS A 140 16.94 -1.95 -5.38
N ILE A 141 17.63 -0.92 -4.88
CA ILE A 141 17.29 0.45 -5.18
C ILE A 141 17.44 0.70 -6.69
N GLY A 142 16.40 1.28 -7.30
CA GLY A 142 16.44 1.70 -8.70
C GLY A 142 17.26 2.98 -8.87
N SER A 143 17.81 3.22 -10.09
CA SER A 143 18.61 4.41 -10.37
C SER A 143 17.86 5.70 -10.01
N LYS A 144 16.62 5.86 -10.47
CA LYS A 144 15.81 7.06 -10.17
C LYS A 144 15.60 7.28 -8.67
N GLU A 145 15.28 6.22 -7.94
CA GLU A 145 15.09 6.32 -6.48
C GLU A 145 16.40 6.70 -5.80
N ASN A 146 17.52 6.14 -6.26
CA ASN A 146 18.84 6.51 -5.76
C ASN A 146 19.16 7.98 -6.03
N ASP A 147 18.87 8.48 -7.24
CA ASP A 147 19.08 9.90 -7.61
C ASP A 147 18.21 10.80 -6.71
N HIS A 148 16.95 10.44 -6.45
CA HIS A 148 16.07 11.19 -5.54
C HIS A 148 16.59 11.22 -4.10
N ILE A 149 17.21 10.13 -3.62
CA ILE A 149 17.79 10.06 -2.26
C ILE A 149 19.06 10.91 -2.17
N ASP A 150 19.84 10.99 -3.26
CA ASP A 150 21.11 11.73 -3.27
C ASP A 150 20.92 13.23 -3.52
N ASP A 151 19.75 13.65 -4.01
CA ASP A 151 19.42 15.04 -4.30
C ASP A 151 18.88 15.76 -3.05
N PRO A 152 19.62 16.73 -2.46
CA PRO A 152 19.16 17.50 -1.31
C PRO A 152 17.98 18.42 -1.63
N ASP A 153 17.73 18.71 -2.90
CA ASP A 153 16.60 19.52 -3.35
C ASP A 153 15.35 18.71 -3.70
N HIS A 154 15.46 17.37 -3.67
CA HIS A 154 14.31 16.50 -3.88
C HIS A 154 13.35 16.52 -2.69
N GLN A 155 12.07 16.19 -2.94
CA GLN A 155 11.02 16.14 -1.92
C GLN A 155 11.33 15.12 -0.81
N TYR A 156 12.07 14.08 -1.08
CA TYR A 156 12.50 13.12 -0.07
C TYR A 156 13.24 13.80 1.08
N PHE A 157 14.20 14.66 0.79
CA PHE A 157 14.93 15.39 1.82
C PHE A 157 14.06 16.47 2.48
N LYS A 158 13.34 17.27 1.67
CA LYS A 158 12.51 18.39 2.16
C LYS A 158 11.44 17.90 3.13
N VAL A 159 10.70 16.85 2.73
CA VAL A 159 9.62 16.28 3.57
C VAL A 159 10.19 15.54 4.79
N SER A 160 11.28 14.77 4.65
CA SER A 160 11.93 14.13 5.81
C SER A 160 12.31 15.16 6.86
N LYS A 161 12.88 16.29 6.44
CA LYS A 161 13.29 17.37 7.34
C LYS A 161 12.10 18.11 7.96
N ALA A 162 11.11 18.45 7.14
CA ALA A 162 9.94 19.22 7.58
C ALA A 162 9.02 18.42 8.51
N SER A 163 8.90 17.09 8.30
CA SER A 163 8.01 16.23 9.09
C SER A 163 8.32 16.17 10.57
N GLY A 164 9.58 16.37 10.96
CA GLY A 164 10.03 16.20 12.34
C GLY A 164 10.01 14.75 12.85
N TYR A 165 9.74 13.76 12.00
CA TYR A 165 9.62 12.35 12.39
C TYR A 165 10.98 11.68 12.66
N PHE A 166 12.07 12.26 12.13
CA PHE A 166 13.37 11.61 12.13
C PHE A 166 14.41 12.48 12.88
N HIS A 167 15.15 11.87 13.81
CA HIS A 167 16.30 12.54 14.46
C HIS A 167 17.37 12.98 13.46
N ASN A 168 17.63 12.14 12.47
CA ASN A 168 18.44 12.48 11.31
C ASN A 168 17.57 12.38 10.05
N PRO A 169 17.23 13.51 9.40
CA PRO A 169 16.36 13.52 8.24
C PRO A 169 17.08 13.21 6.90
N ASP A 170 18.39 12.91 6.91
CA ASP A 170 19.13 12.62 5.67
C ASP A 170 18.63 11.31 5.05
N PRO A 171 18.03 11.37 3.85
CA PRO A 171 17.53 10.18 3.15
C PRO A 171 18.57 9.07 2.95
N LYS A 172 19.85 9.43 2.89
CA LYS A 172 20.95 8.50 2.65
C LYS A 172 21.07 7.41 3.71
N ILE A 173 20.65 7.70 4.95
CA ILE A 173 20.66 6.72 6.04
C ILE A 173 19.61 5.62 5.86
N PHE A 174 18.58 5.89 5.06
CA PHE A 174 17.47 4.98 4.80
C PHE A 174 17.64 4.17 3.51
N LYS A 175 18.80 4.21 2.85
CA LYS A 175 19.05 3.42 1.63
C LYS A 175 19.00 1.90 1.84
N GLY A 176 19.13 1.43 3.09
CA GLY A 176 19.04 0.01 3.44
C GLY A 176 17.65 -0.56 3.14
N ASP A 177 17.60 -1.77 2.59
CA ASP A 177 16.37 -2.39 2.07
C ASP A 177 15.24 -2.46 3.10
N HIS A 178 15.56 -2.78 4.35
CA HIS A 178 14.59 -2.99 5.42
C HIS A 178 13.99 -1.69 6.00
N LEU A 179 14.66 -0.55 5.85
CA LEU A 179 14.16 0.74 6.36
C LEU A 179 13.57 1.63 5.28
N ARG A 180 14.06 1.49 4.04
CA ARG A 180 13.73 2.38 2.92
C ARG A 180 12.23 2.49 2.66
N GLN A 181 11.52 1.39 2.64
CA GLN A 181 10.10 1.37 2.35
C GLN A 181 9.28 1.94 3.50
N ILE A 182 9.61 1.58 4.74
CA ILE A 182 8.98 2.14 5.94
C ILE A 182 9.17 3.66 5.96
N TRP A 183 10.40 4.13 5.74
CA TRP A 183 10.69 5.56 5.66
C TRP A 183 9.88 6.25 4.55
N ARG A 184 9.85 5.69 3.32
CA ARG A 184 9.10 6.28 2.21
C ARG A 184 7.62 6.40 2.50
N ASN A 185 7.03 5.43 3.16
CA ASN A 185 5.62 5.48 3.55
C ASN A 185 5.36 6.56 4.62
N HIS A 186 6.27 6.74 5.58
CA HIS A 186 6.15 7.84 6.55
C HIS A 186 6.24 9.22 5.89
N ILE A 187 7.21 9.42 4.99
CA ILE A 187 7.33 10.72 4.30
C ILE A 187 6.20 10.94 3.28
N LEU A 188 5.62 9.89 2.69
CA LEU A 188 4.43 10.02 1.85
C LEU A 188 3.23 10.55 2.67
N GLY A 189 2.99 9.98 3.85
CA GLY A 189 1.95 10.47 4.75
C GLY A 189 2.20 11.91 5.22
N ALA A 190 3.45 12.25 5.53
CA ALA A 190 3.83 13.62 5.89
C ALA A 190 3.60 14.60 4.72
N ALA A 191 3.92 14.20 3.49
CA ALA A 191 3.65 15.02 2.30
C ALA A 191 2.14 15.24 2.06
N MET A 192 1.30 14.23 2.34
CA MET A 192 -0.15 14.37 2.25
C MET A 192 -0.71 15.36 3.29
N ILE A 193 -0.05 15.46 4.46
CA ILE A 193 -0.40 16.48 5.47
C ILE A 193 0.04 17.87 4.99
N ASP A 194 1.25 18.00 4.45
CA ASP A 194 1.80 19.27 3.97
C ASP A 194 0.99 19.83 2.80
N ASP A 195 0.54 18.96 1.87
CA ASP A 195 -0.36 19.30 0.76
C ASP A 195 -1.81 19.60 1.23
N GLY A 196 -2.12 19.46 2.51
CA GLY A 196 -3.42 19.76 3.10
C GLY A 196 -4.52 18.73 2.82
N ASP A 197 -4.18 17.56 2.30
CA ASP A 197 -5.15 16.48 2.07
C ASP A 197 -5.56 15.80 3.38
N LEU A 198 -4.65 15.77 4.36
CA LEU A 198 -4.85 15.17 5.69
C LEU A 198 -4.46 16.16 6.81
N VAL A 199 -4.94 15.85 8.02
CA VAL A 199 -4.49 16.49 9.27
C VAL A 199 -3.88 15.45 10.21
N ILE A 200 -4.33 14.20 10.11
CA ILE A 200 -3.88 13.07 10.93
C ILE A 200 -3.43 11.95 9.99
N PHE A 201 -2.28 11.36 10.29
CA PHE A 201 -1.78 10.22 9.53
C PHE A 201 -1.26 9.13 10.46
N HIS A 202 -1.60 7.89 10.14
CA HIS A 202 -1.08 6.68 10.76
C HIS A 202 -0.46 5.77 9.70
N HIS A 203 0.60 5.08 10.06
CA HIS A 203 1.22 4.07 9.19
C HIS A 203 1.18 2.71 9.88
N ILE A 204 0.71 1.70 9.16
CA ILE A 204 0.67 0.30 9.58
C ILE A 204 1.52 -0.52 8.62
N HIS A 205 2.41 -1.34 9.16
CA HIS A 205 3.20 -2.30 8.40
C HIS A 205 2.78 -3.71 8.83
N LEU A 206 2.31 -4.52 7.88
CA LEU A 206 1.84 -5.89 8.08
C LEU A 206 2.83 -6.91 7.52
#